data_f32af00f2407bc8658a93d96b51dc299
#
_entry.id   f32af00f2407bc8658a93d96b51dc299
#
_cell.length_a   1.000
_cell.length_b   1.000
_cell.length_c   1.000
_cell.angle_alpha   90.00
_cell.angle_beta   90.00
_cell.angle_gamma   90.00
#
_symmetry.space_group_name_H-M   'P 1'
#
loop_
_entity.id
_entity.type
_entity.pdbx_description
1 polymer ?
#
loop_
_entity_poly.entity_id
_entity_poly.type
_entity_poly.pdbx_seq_one_letter_code
_entity_poly.pdbx_strand_id
1 'polypeptide(L)'
;MAIEYLGLSSIHGPLVVLEGVQGAAYDEIVEMTVDGKEKKLGKIVEIYNDKAIIQVFESTENMALRNTRTRLTGRPMEVEVSVDMLGRTFNGIGQHIDGLGPIRGEKKLDVNGKPLNPVAREYPRNYIHTGISAIDGLTTLIRGQKLPIFSGNGLPHDQLAAQIVEQASLGGGEDNFGIVFAAMGVKYDVADFFRRTFEESGAADHVTMFVNLANDPVIERLITPKLALTVAEYLAFEKSMHILVILTDMTSFAEAMREVSSSKGEIPSRKGYPGYLYSELAAIYERAGIVEGIDGSVTQIPILTMPNDDITHPIPDLTGYITEGQIVLDRTLQGQSVYPPVSVLPSLSRLMKDGIGEGYTRKDHQDVANQLFSCYAKVGDARALASVIGEDELSPIDKQYLIFGKAFEEQFIGQDPHENRSITDTLNLGWKLLGLLPRTELDRIDTKILDEYYHPAQTEGEADES
;
A
#
# COMPACT_ATOMS: atom_id res chain seq x y z
N MET A 1 18.73 -37.47 -7.46
CA MET A 1 19.98 -37.22 -6.70
C MET A 1 20.21 -35.71 -6.79
N ALA A 2 20.27 -35.00 -5.68
CA ALA A 2 20.62 -33.57 -5.72
C ALA A 2 22.11 -33.47 -6.09
N ILE A 3 22.41 -32.72 -7.13
CA ILE A 3 23.80 -32.46 -7.55
C ILE A 3 24.34 -31.34 -6.63
N GLU A 4 25.48 -31.61 -6.02
CA GLU A 4 26.20 -30.63 -5.20
C GLU A 4 27.47 -30.21 -5.90
N TYR A 5 27.67 -28.91 -6.04
CA TYR A 5 28.86 -28.32 -6.65
C TYR A 5 29.79 -27.78 -5.57
N LEU A 6 31.07 -28.03 -5.70
CA LEU A 6 32.10 -27.54 -4.78
C LEU A 6 32.86 -26.40 -5.40
N GLY A 7 32.92 -25.29 -4.71
CA GLY A 7 33.61 -24.08 -5.11
C GLY A 7 32.78 -23.16 -5.98
N LEU A 8 33.18 -21.89 -6.00
CA LEU A 8 32.62 -20.82 -6.81
C LEU A 8 33.71 -20.29 -7.75
N SER A 9 33.32 -19.84 -8.94
CA SER A 9 34.25 -19.24 -9.90
C SER A 9 34.61 -17.81 -9.52
N SER A 10 33.63 -17.01 -9.12
CA SER A 10 33.83 -15.63 -8.66
C SER A 10 32.72 -15.16 -7.73
N ILE A 11 33.00 -14.08 -6.99
CA ILE A 11 32.05 -13.37 -6.11
C ILE A 11 32.12 -11.89 -6.46
N HIS A 12 30.98 -11.27 -6.79
CA HIS A 12 30.84 -9.86 -7.14
C HIS A 12 29.65 -9.24 -6.40
N GLY A 13 29.90 -8.63 -5.24
CA GLY A 13 28.82 -8.12 -4.39
C GLY A 13 27.85 -9.25 -4.04
N PRO A 14 26.53 -9.10 -4.26
CA PRO A 14 25.54 -10.12 -3.96
C PRO A 14 25.50 -11.27 -4.98
N LEU A 15 26.31 -11.22 -6.03
CA LEU A 15 26.32 -12.21 -7.10
C LEU A 15 27.50 -13.17 -6.96
N VAL A 16 27.24 -14.45 -7.14
CA VAL A 16 28.27 -15.48 -7.23
C VAL A 16 28.12 -16.27 -8.53
N VAL A 17 29.23 -16.70 -9.07
CA VAL A 17 29.26 -17.47 -10.33
C VAL A 17 29.67 -18.90 -10.03
N LEU A 18 28.85 -19.83 -10.49
CA LEU A 18 29.08 -21.27 -10.44
C LEU A 18 29.32 -21.77 -11.87
N GLU A 19 30.41 -22.53 -12.10
CA GLU A 19 30.76 -23.13 -13.39
C GLU A 19 30.53 -24.65 -13.40
N GLY A 20 30.40 -25.20 -14.60
CA GLY A 20 30.18 -26.64 -14.80
C GLY A 20 28.78 -27.09 -14.44
N VAL A 21 27.81 -26.17 -14.44
CA VAL A 21 26.43 -26.43 -14.00
C VAL A 21 25.65 -27.16 -15.10
N GLN A 22 24.97 -28.23 -14.71
CA GLN A 22 24.07 -28.97 -15.60
C GLN A 22 22.65 -29.01 -15.02
N GLY A 23 21.66 -28.72 -15.86
CA GLY A 23 20.26 -28.82 -15.51
C GLY A 23 19.72 -27.73 -14.59
N ALA A 24 20.43 -26.58 -14.47
CA ALA A 24 19.95 -25.41 -13.76
C ALA A 24 18.77 -24.76 -14.48
N ALA A 25 17.83 -24.24 -13.74
CA ALA A 25 16.70 -23.47 -14.24
C ALA A 25 16.76 -22.00 -13.79
N TYR A 26 16.21 -21.10 -14.61
CA TYR A 26 16.04 -19.72 -14.24
C TYR A 26 15.06 -19.60 -13.05
N ASP A 27 15.33 -18.69 -12.11
CA ASP A 27 14.59 -18.52 -10.84
C ASP A 27 14.66 -19.71 -9.85
N GLU A 28 15.48 -20.71 -10.16
CA GLU A 28 15.69 -21.83 -9.25
C GLU A 28 16.43 -21.38 -7.97
N ILE A 29 15.96 -21.86 -6.83
CA ILE A 29 16.63 -21.65 -5.54
C ILE A 29 17.80 -22.60 -5.39
N VAL A 30 18.88 -22.08 -4.87
CA VAL A 30 20.08 -22.84 -4.51
C VAL A 30 20.34 -22.70 -3.02
N GLU A 31 20.77 -23.80 -2.42
CA GLU A 31 21.27 -23.81 -1.04
C GLU A 31 22.80 -23.82 -1.08
N MET A 32 23.42 -22.83 -0.44
CA MET A 32 24.87 -22.74 -0.32
C MET A 32 25.28 -22.99 1.12
N THR A 33 26.28 -23.84 1.29
CA THR A 33 26.89 -24.11 2.62
C THR A 33 28.30 -23.59 2.60
N VAL A 34 28.59 -22.61 3.46
CA VAL A 34 29.90 -21.98 3.61
C VAL A 34 30.63 -22.67 4.76
N ASP A 35 31.85 -23.16 4.49
CA ASP A 35 32.72 -23.86 5.47
C ASP A 35 32.01 -24.99 6.25
N GLY A 36 30.99 -25.59 5.66
CA GLY A 36 30.26 -26.70 6.25
C GLY A 36 29.34 -26.33 7.44
N LYS A 37 29.15 -25.05 7.74
CA LYS A 37 28.41 -24.58 8.90
C LYS A 37 27.29 -23.60 8.56
N GLU A 38 27.60 -22.55 7.83
CA GLU A 38 26.64 -21.49 7.50
C GLU A 38 25.87 -21.85 6.25
N LYS A 39 24.55 -21.81 6.32
CA LYS A 39 23.66 -22.01 5.18
C LYS A 39 23.18 -20.66 4.67
N LYS A 40 23.30 -20.46 3.37
CA LYS A 40 22.81 -19.28 2.65
C LYS A 40 21.90 -19.73 1.51
N LEU A 41 20.90 -18.94 1.21
CA LEU A 41 20.04 -19.15 0.05
C LEU A 41 20.43 -18.22 -1.08
N GLY A 42 20.22 -18.66 -2.30
CA GLY A 42 20.36 -17.85 -3.48
C GLY A 42 19.38 -18.25 -4.56
N LYS A 43 19.28 -17.40 -5.57
CA LYS A 43 18.42 -17.62 -6.73
C LYS A 43 19.26 -17.53 -8.00
N ILE A 44 19.06 -18.44 -8.94
CA ILE A 44 19.67 -18.37 -10.25
C ILE A 44 19.00 -17.27 -11.05
N VAL A 45 19.79 -16.25 -11.41
CA VAL A 45 19.31 -15.06 -12.14
C VAL A 45 19.74 -15.04 -13.59
N GLU A 46 20.76 -15.81 -13.95
CA GLU A 46 21.23 -15.93 -15.32
C GLU A 46 21.91 -17.26 -15.53
N ILE A 47 21.76 -17.83 -16.72
CA ILE A 47 22.43 -19.04 -17.14
C ILE A 47 23.09 -18.79 -18.50
N TYR A 48 24.39 -18.97 -18.58
CA TYR A 48 25.17 -18.80 -19.82
C TYR A 48 26.08 -20.00 -20.01
N ASN A 49 25.83 -20.81 -21.04
CA ASN A 49 26.50 -22.07 -21.30
C ASN A 49 26.42 -23.03 -20.09
N ASP A 50 27.54 -23.32 -19.44
CA ASP A 50 27.69 -24.14 -18.25
C ASP A 50 27.87 -23.31 -16.95
N LYS A 51 27.60 -22.01 -17.01
CA LYS A 51 27.73 -21.09 -15.88
C LYS A 51 26.35 -20.65 -15.41
N ALA A 52 26.15 -20.66 -14.09
CA ALA A 52 24.99 -20.05 -13.44
C ALA A 52 25.44 -18.86 -12.61
N ILE A 53 24.78 -17.70 -12.79
CA ILE A 53 24.92 -16.54 -11.93
C ILE A 53 23.83 -16.66 -10.86
N ILE A 54 24.26 -16.72 -9.62
CA ILE A 54 23.41 -16.88 -8.46
C ILE A 54 23.44 -15.57 -7.68
N GLN A 55 22.27 -15.05 -7.39
CA GLN A 55 22.06 -13.92 -6.49
C GLN A 55 21.81 -14.46 -5.09
N VAL A 56 22.74 -14.18 -4.17
CA VAL A 56 22.67 -14.61 -2.77
C VAL A 56 21.73 -13.70 -2.01
N PHE A 57 20.85 -14.25 -1.17
CA PHE A 57 19.86 -13.46 -0.41
C PHE A 57 20.49 -12.78 0.79
N GLU A 58 21.40 -13.45 1.46
CA GLU A 58 22.16 -12.89 2.58
C GLU A 58 23.45 -12.24 2.13
N SER A 59 24.21 -11.68 3.08
CA SER A 59 25.55 -11.13 2.78
C SER A 59 26.48 -12.21 2.22
N THR A 60 27.23 -11.85 1.16
CA THR A 60 28.30 -12.66 0.61
C THR A 60 29.62 -12.53 1.36
N GLU A 61 29.68 -11.68 2.37
CA GLU A 61 30.81 -11.60 3.29
C GLU A 61 31.07 -12.98 3.91
N ASN A 62 32.34 -13.33 4.08
CA ASN A 62 32.79 -14.63 4.56
C ASN A 62 32.56 -15.83 3.62
N MET A 63 32.05 -15.63 2.39
CA MET A 63 31.99 -16.71 1.41
C MET A 63 33.37 -16.98 0.80
N ALA A 64 33.80 -18.23 0.81
CA ALA A 64 35.07 -18.65 0.25
C ALA A 64 34.87 -19.33 -1.11
N LEU A 65 35.68 -18.93 -2.11
CA LEU A 65 35.61 -19.52 -3.46
C LEU A 65 35.79 -21.05 -3.46
N ARG A 66 36.63 -21.58 -2.59
CA ARG A 66 36.97 -23.00 -2.60
C ARG A 66 36.12 -23.88 -1.70
N ASN A 67 35.54 -23.34 -0.65
CA ASN A 67 34.88 -24.12 0.42
C ASN A 67 33.37 -23.95 0.43
N THR A 68 32.80 -23.18 -0.50
CA THR A 68 31.35 -23.06 -0.62
C THR A 68 30.82 -24.23 -1.43
N ARG A 69 29.82 -24.94 -0.87
CA ARG A 69 29.09 -26.01 -1.55
C ARG A 69 27.74 -25.47 -1.98
N THR A 70 27.37 -25.67 -3.22
CA THR A 70 26.10 -25.21 -3.79
C THR A 70 25.25 -26.39 -4.24
N ARG A 71 24.04 -26.48 -3.75
CA ARG A 71 23.05 -27.49 -4.10
C ARG A 71 21.89 -26.84 -4.86
N LEU A 72 21.61 -27.33 -6.05
CA LEU A 72 20.42 -26.97 -6.81
C LEU A 72 19.18 -27.66 -6.19
N THR A 73 18.09 -26.92 -6.02
CA THR A 73 16.85 -27.46 -5.41
C THR A 73 15.86 -27.99 -6.44
N GLY A 74 16.00 -27.61 -7.71
CA GLY A 74 15.09 -27.94 -8.80
C GLY A 74 13.75 -27.23 -8.74
N ARG A 75 13.61 -26.18 -7.93
CA ARG A 75 12.36 -25.45 -7.73
C ARG A 75 12.59 -23.97 -7.42
N PRO A 76 11.58 -23.11 -7.73
CA PRO A 76 11.63 -21.71 -7.36
C PRO A 76 11.50 -21.55 -5.83
N MET A 77 11.54 -20.30 -5.36
CA MET A 77 11.28 -20.02 -3.95
C MET A 77 9.83 -20.31 -3.60
N GLU A 78 9.64 -21.11 -2.57
CA GLU A 78 8.34 -21.49 -2.04
C GLU A 78 8.18 -21.01 -0.60
N VAL A 79 6.96 -20.67 -0.21
CA VAL A 79 6.58 -20.38 1.16
C VAL A 79 5.57 -21.42 1.66
N GLU A 80 5.74 -21.88 2.88
CA GLU A 80 4.74 -22.70 3.56
C GLU A 80 3.63 -21.77 4.06
N VAL A 81 2.38 -22.06 3.68
CA VAL A 81 1.21 -21.25 4.03
C VAL A 81 0.24 -22.05 4.92
N SER A 82 -0.36 -21.33 5.86
CA SER A 82 -1.40 -21.83 6.77
C SER A 82 -2.26 -20.66 7.24
N VAL A 83 -3.48 -20.91 7.69
CA VAL A 83 -4.29 -19.90 8.41
C VAL A 83 -3.60 -19.45 9.69
N ASP A 84 -2.77 -20.31 10.30
CA ASP A 84 -1.99 -19.99 11.51
C ASP A 84 -0.93 -18.89 11.29
N MET A 85 -0.77 -18.39 10.06
CA MET A 85 0.06 -17.20 9.78
C MET A 85 -0.58 -15.89 10.24
N LEU A 86 -1.88 -15.85 10.44
CA LEU A 86 -2.54 -14.72 11.09
C LEU A 86 -2.02 -14.58 12.53
N GLY A 87 -1.78 -13.37 12.95
CA GLY A 87 -1.18 -13.08 14.25
C GLY A 87 0.34 -13.27 14.33
N ARG A 88 1.03 -13.56 13.22
CA ARG A 88 2.44 -13.90 13.21
C ARG A 88 3.30 -12.85 12.50
N THR A 89 4.56 -12.76 12.96
CA THR A 89 5.56 -11.85 12.39
C THR A 89 6.74 -12.62 11.80
N PHE A 90 7.09 -12.26 10.57
CA PHE A 90 8.15 -12.89 9.78
C PHE A 90 9.16 -11.86 9.30
N ASN A 91 10.39 -12.30 9.04
CA ASN A 91 11.40 -11.49 8.35
C ASN A 91 11.15 -11.43 6.83
N GLY A 92 12.03 -10.72 6.09
CA GLY A 92 11.93 -10.51 4.65
C GLY A 92 11.96 -11.76 3.78
N ILE A 93 12.41 -12.91 4.31
CA ILE A 93 12.44 -14.21 3.62
C ILE A 93 11.44 -15.23 4.19
N GLY A 94 10.51 -14.78 5.04
CA GLY A 94 9.44 -15.63 5.56
C GLY A 94 9.80 -16.49 6.76
N GLN A 95 10.92 -16.21 7.45
CA GLN A 95 11.25 -16.88 8.71
C GLN A 95 10.55 -16.17 9.87
N HIS A 96 9.94 -16.93 10.77
CA HIS A 96 9.28 -16.37 11.96
C HIS A 96 10.28 -15.69 12.91
N ILE A 97 9.92 -14.50 13.37
CA ILE A 97 10.76 -13.69 14.29
C ILE A 97 10.05 -13.30 15.58
N ASP A 98 8.82 -13.75 15.77
CA ASP A 98 7.97 -13.49 16.94
C ASP A 98 8.27 -14.36 18.17
N GLY A 99 9.17 -15.31 18.05
CA GLY A 99 9.53 -16.22 19.16
C GLY A 99 8.53 -17.37 19.41
N LEU A 100 7.43 -17.44 18.65
CA LEU A 100 6.38 -18.46 18.83
C LEU A 100 6.69 -19.83 18.16
N GLY A 101 7.85 -19.92 17.50
CA GLY A 101 8.27 -21.17 16.82
C GLY A 101 7.69 -21.33 15.41
N PRO A 102 8.12 -22.40 14.70
CA PRO A 102 7.75 -22.62 13.31
C PRO A 102 6.26 -22.94 13.16
N ILE A 103 5.68 -22.46 12.07
CA ILE A 103 4.32 -22.80 11.64
C ILE A 103 4.37 -24.12 10.87
N ARG A 104 3.39 -24.98 11.09
CA ARG A 104 3.18 -26.15 10.24
C ARG A 104 2.36 -25.72 9.02
N GLY A 105 3.04 -25.55 7.89
CA GLY A 105 2.38 -25.20 6.64
C GLY A 105 1.43 -26.29 6.17
N GLU A 106 0.25 -25.91 5.70
CA GLU A 106 -0.70 -26.80 5.03
C GLU A 106 -0.25 -27.10 3.60
N LYS A 107 0.42 -26.14 2.97
CA LYS A 107 0.80 -26.18 1.56
C LYS A 107 2.06 -25.34 1.31
N LYS A 108 2.82 -25.69 0.26
CA LYS A 108 3.93 -24.87 -0.26
C LYS A 108 3.50 -24.20 -1.55
N LEU A 109 3.68 -22.90 -1.63
CA LEU A 109 3.32 -22.11 -2.80
C LEU A 109 4.54 -21.33 -3.31
N ASP A 110 4.63 -21.22 -4.64
CA ASP A 110 5.62 -20.39 -5.32
C ASP A 110 5.38 -18.90 -5.00
N VAL A 111 6.41 -18.21 -4.51
CA VAL A 111 6.31 -16.80 -4.13
C VAL A 111 6.08 -15.86 -5.31
N ASN A 112 6.41 -16.27 -6.54
CA ASN A 112 6.11 -15.48 -7.72
C ASN A 112 4.60 -15.39 -8.01
N GLY A 113 3.80 -16.26 -7.38
CA GLY A 113 2.36 -16.33 -7.54
C GLY A 113 1.93 -16.82 -8.91
N LYS A 114 0.65 -16.80 -9.14
CA LYS A 114 0.06 -17.07 -10.44
C LYS A 114 -0.68 -15.83 -10.91
N PRO A 115 -0.49 -15.37 -12.16
CA PRO A 115 -1.27 -14.26 -12.68
C PRO A 115 -2.76 -14.64 -12.64
N LEU A 116 -3.57 -13.72 -12.12
CA LEU A 116 -5.02 -13.88 -12.14
C LEU A 116 -5.50 -13.82 -13.59
N ASN A 117 -6.28 -14.83 -13.99
CA ASN A 117 -6.87 -14.84 -15.30
C ASN A 117 -7.80 -13.60 -15.48
N PRO A 118 -7.53 -12.70 -16.43
CA PRO A 118 -8.34 -11.50 -16.61
C PRO A 118 -9.82 -11.79 -16.87
N VAL A 119 -10.13 -12.93 -17.52
CA VAL A 119 -11.52 -13.33 -17.81
C VAL A 119 -12.26 -13.81 -16.56
N ALA A 120 -11.54 -14.31 -15.57
CA ALA A 120 -12.10 -14.79 -14.30
C ALA A 120 -12.15 -13.69 -13.23
N ARG A 121 -11.77 -12.45 -13.55
CA ARG A 121 -11.86 -11.33 -12.60
C ARG A 121 -13.30 -10.83 -12.54
N GLU A 122 -13.80 -10.70 -11.31
CA GLU A 122 -15.02 -9.95 -11.06
C GLU A 122 -14.73 -8.46 -10.92
N TYR A 123 -15.71 -7.64 -11.34
CA TYR A 123 -15.61 -6.20 -11.18
C TYR A 123 -15.74 -5.82 -9.70
N PRO A 124 -14.77 -5.05 -9.13
CA PRO A 124 -14.78 -4.64 -7.74
C PRO A 124 -16.05 -3.86 -7.36
N ARG A 125 -16.69 -4.27 -6.27
CA ARG A 125 -17.83 -3.61 -5.63
C ARG A 125 -17.65 -3.74 -4.12
N ASN A 126 -18.51 -3.10 -3.36
CA ASN A 126 -18.40 -2.98 -1.91
C ASN A 126 -17.14 -2.21 -1.47
N TYR A 127 -17.27 -1.44 -0.43
CA TYR A 127 -16.16 -0.66 0.09
C TYR A 127 -15.50 -1.34 1.28
N ILE A 128 -14.24 -1.00 1.49
CA ILE A 128 -13.53 -1.29 2.74
C ILE A 128 -13.57 -0.01 3.56
N HIS A 129 -14.11 -0.12 4.75
CA HIS A 129 -14.13 0.95 5.73
C HIS A 129 -12.72 1.15 6.29
N THR A 130 -12.18 2.36 6.22
CA THR A 130 -10.87 2.72 6.80
C THR A 130 -11.00 3.54 8.07
N GLY A 131 -12.18 4.08 8.35
CA GLY A 131 -12.45 4.96 9.47
C GLY A 131 -11.93 6.39 9.29
N ILE A 132 -11.43 6.72 8.10
CA ILE A 132 -10.80 8.00 7.79
C ILE A 132 -11.68 8.75 6.79
N SER A 133 -12.24 9.90 7.23
CA SER A 133 -13.22 10.66 6.44
C SER A 133 -12.69 11.07 5.06
N ALA A 134 -11.43 11.50 4.96
CA ALA A 134 -10.82 11.90 3.69
C ALA A 134 -10.71 10.73 2.70
N ILE A 135 -10.57 9.50 3.20
CA ILE A 135 -10.51 8.29 2.38
C ILE A 135 -11.93 7.79 2.12
N ASP A 136 -12.68 7.45 3.16
CA ASP A 136 -13.98 6.80 3.03
C ASP A 136 -15.01 7.70 2.32
N GLY A 137 -14.93 9.02 2.55
CA GLY A 137 -15.85 10.00 1.98
C GLY A 137 -15.53 10.44 0.55
N LEU A 138 -14.25 10.55 0.18
CA LEU A 138 -13.83 11.22 -1.06
C LEU A 138 -13.03 10.34 -2.03
N THR A 139 -12.36 9.32 -1.52
CA THR A 139 -11.50 8.41 -2.30
C THR A 139 -11.71 6.97 -1.85
N THR A 140 -12.95 6.59 -1.63
CA THR A 140 -13.36 5.32 -1.03
C THR A 140 -12.61 4.12 -1.61
N LEU A 141 -12.04 3.31 -0.73
CA LEU A 141 -11.34 2.07 -1.07
C LEU A 141 -12.36 0.98 -1.38
N ILE A 142 -12.27 0.41 -2.57
CA ILE A 142 -13.17 -0.63 -3.02
C ILE A 142 -12.50 -2.00 -2.90
N ARG A 143 -13.24 -3.00 -2.46
CA ARG A 143 -12.78 -4.37 -2.27
C ARG A 143 -12.22 -4.95 -3.59
N GLY A 144 -11.00 -5.45 -3.56
CA GLY A 144 -10.29 -5.95 -4.74
C GLY A 144 -9.53 -4.89 -5.54
N GLN A 145 -9.55 -3.63 -5.09
CA GLN A 145 -8.84 -2.51 -5.71
C GLN A 145 -7.37 -2.45 -5.27
N LYS A 146 -6.55 -1.82 -6.09
CA LYS A 146 -5.21 -1.34 -5.73
C LYS A 146 -5.21 0.19 -5.70
N LEU A 147 -5.17 0.75 -4.48
CA LEU A 147 -5.23 2.19 -4.23
C LEU A 147 -3.98 2.65 -3.46
N PRO A 148 -2.96 3.18 -4.14
CA PRO A 148 -1.71 3.57 -3.49
C PRO A 148 -1.84 4.86 -2.71
N ILE A 149 -0.99 5.00 -1.68
CA ILE A 149 -0.74 6.24 -0.95
C ILE A 149 0.60 6.81 -1.43
N PHE A 150 0.55 8.00 -2.01
CA PHE A 150 1.72 8.77 -2.42
C PHE A 150 2.10 9.73 -1.29
N SER A 151 3.19 9.42 -0.62
CA SER A 151 3.71 10.19 0.50
C SER A 151 4.98 10.95 0.11
N GLY A 152 5.51 11.74 1.03
CA GLY A 152 6.82 12.38 0.96
C GLY A 152 7.65 12.08 2.20
N ASN A 153 8.95 12.32 2.12
CA ASN A 153 9.84 12.09 3.26
C ASN A 153 9.40 12.92 4.48
N GLY A 154 9.21 12.25 5.62
CA GLY A 154 8.79 12.88 6.87
C GLY A 154 7.29 13.19 6.97
N LEU A 155 6.48 12.81 5.98
CA LEU A 155 5.03 12.80 6.12
C LEU A 155 4.57 11.58 6.93
N PRO A 156 3.43 11.65 7.64
CA PRO A 156 3.02 10.63 8.61
C PRO A 156 2.35 9.41 7.97
N HIS A 157 2.93 8.87 6.90
CA HIS A 157 2.35 7.71 6.20
C HIS A 157 2.41 6.42 7.01
N ASP A 158 3.42 6.25 7.88
CA ASP A 158 3.49 5.10 8.78
C ASP A 158 2.35 5.15 9.80
N GLN A 159 2.07 6.32 10.37
CA GLN A 159 0.96 6.52 11.29
C GLN A 159 -0.39 6.29 10.62
N LEU A 160 -0.55 6.79 9.39
CA LEU A 160 -1.75 6.56 8.58
C LEU A 160 -1.94 5.07 8.25
N ALA A 161 -0.86 4.36 7.88
CA ALA A 161 -0.90 2.93 7.64
C ALA A 161 -1.31 2.15 8.90
N ALA A 162 -0.76 2.50 10.05
CA ALA A 162 -1.10 1.88 11.33
C ALA A 162 -2.57 2.11 11.69
N GLN A 163 -3.08 3.34 11.54
CA GLN A 163 -4.48 3.67 11.76
C GLN A 163 -5.41 2.87 10.84
N ILE A 164 -5.08 2.71 9.56
CA ILE A 164 -5.85 1.87 8.64
C ILE A 164 -5.87 0.41 9.12
N VAL A 165 -4.73 -0.14 9.56
CA VAL A 165 -4.67 -1.52 10.09
C VAL A 165 -5.55 -1.69 11.33
N GLU A 166 -5.54 -0.72 12.24
CA GLU A 166 -6.36 -0.78 13.46
C GLU A 166 -7.87 -0.72 13.19
N GLN A 167 -8.28 0.03 12.17
CA GLN A 167 -9.68 0.41 11.96
C GLN A 167 -10.35 -0.29 10.79
N ALA A 168 -9.56 -0.83 9.84
CA ALA A 168 -10.10 -1.40 8.61
C ALA A 168 -11.05 -2.57 8.88
N SER A 169 -12.18 -2.55 8.18
CA SER A 169 -13.19 -3.59 8.22
C SER A 169 -14.01 -3.62 6.93
N LEU A 170 -14.74 -4.69 6.71
CA LEU A 170 -15.73 -4.73 5.64
C LEU A 170 -16.97 -3.91 6.03
N GLY A 171 -17.50 -3.14 5.10
CA GLY A 171 -18.66 -2.27 5.33
C GLY A 171 -19.95 -2.98 5.76
N GLY A 172 -19.96 -4.30 5.83
CA GLY A 172 -21.09 -5.13 6.28
C GLY A 172 -20.87 -5.91 7.58
N GLY A 173 -19.68 -5.80 8.22
CA GLY A 173 -19.37 -6.50 9.47
C GLY A 173 -19.17 -8.01 9.29
N GLU A 174 -18.64 -8.45 8.16
CA GLU A 174 -18.33 -9.85 7.90
C GLU A 174 -17.08 -10.29 8.68
N ASP A 175 -17.16 -11.47 9.34
CA ASP A 175 -16.11 -12.01 10.22
C ASP A 175 -14.84 -12.51 9.48
N ASN A 176 -14.84 -12.50 8.14
CA ASN A 176 -13.81 -13.16 7.32
C ASN A 176 -12.79 -12.15 6.73
N PHE A 177 -12.41 -11.15 7.54
CA PHE A 177 -11.46 -10.11 7.15
C PHE A 177 -10.10 -10.34 7.81
N GLY A 178 -9.03 -10.10 7.07
CA GLY A 178 -7.66 -10.17 7.57
C GLY A 178 -6.74 -9.18 6.86
N ILE A 179 -5.58 -8.94 7.44
CA ILE A 179 -4.60 -7.99 6.92
C ILE A 179 -3.26 -8.70 6.75
N VAL A 180 -2.60 -8.44 5.63
CA VAL A 180 -1.20 -8.80 5.41
C VAL A 180 -0.41 -7.50 5.28
N PHE A 181 0.51 -7.29 6.19
CA PHE A 181 1.33 -6.08 6.25
C PHE A 181 2.78 -6.41 5.89
N ALA A 182 3.36 -5.72 4.93
CA ALA A 182 4.75 -5.90 4.55
C ALA A 182 5.51 -4.57 4.62
N ALA A 183 6.49 -4.51 5.51
CA ALA A 183 7.41 -3.38 5.67
C ALA A 183 8.74 -3.70 4.98
N MET A 184 9.14 -2.86 4.03
CA MET A 184 10.31 -3.06 3.16
C MET A 184 11.33 -1.95 3.34
N GLY A 185 12.52 -2.29 3.84
CA GLY A 185 13.60 -1.33 4.03
C GLY A 185 13.33 -0.29 5.11
N VAL A 186 12.52 -0.63 6.10
CA VAL A 186 12.16 0.27 7.20
C VAL A 186 13.24 0.29 8.27
N LYS A 187 13.32 1.39 9.02
CA LYS A 187 14.19 1.46 10.19
C LYS A 187 13.62 0.61 11.33
N TYR A 188 14.49 0.24 12.26
CA TYR A 188 14.10 -0.58 13.41
C TYR A 188 13.00 0.07 14.27
N ASP A 189 13.11 1.38 14.50
CA ASP A 189 12.12 2.15 15.26
C ASP A 189 10.74 2.16 14.59
N VAL A 190 10.69 2.23 13.26
CA VAL A 190 9.45 2.13 12.48
C VAL A 190 8.85 0.71 12.57
N ALA A 191 9.68 -0.33 12.44
CA ALA A 191 9.22 -1.71 12.59
C ALA A 191 8.68 -1.98 14.00
N ASP A 192 9.34 -1.49 15.04
CA ASP A 192 8.90 -1.61 16.43
C ASP A 192 7.62 -0.79 16.70
N PHE A 193 7.48 0.39 16.07
CA PHE A 193 6.26 1.17 16.10
C PHE A 193 5.06 0.36 15.58
N PHE A 194 5.15 -0.21 14.39
CA PHE A 194 4.06 -1.02 13.84
C PHE A 194 3.72 -2.22 14.72
N ARG A 195 4.73 -2.96 15.17
CA ARG A 195 4.52 -4.12 16.04
C ARG A 195 3.77 -3.74 17.33
N ARG A 196 4.23 -2.70 18.03
CA ARG A 196 3.58 -2.23 19.27
C ARG A 196 2.16 -1.74 19.03
N THR A 197 1.96 -0.93 18.00
CA THR A 197 0.65 -0.39 17.67
C THR A 197 -0.36 -1.51 17.39
N PHE A 198 0.03 -2.55 16.65
CA PHE A 198 -0.86 -3.69 16.38
C PHE A 198 -1.10 -4.54 17.62
N GLU A 199 -0.12 -4.73 18.49
CA GLU A 199 -0.29 -5.43 19.77
C GLU A 199 -1.21 -4.65 20.73
N GLU A 200 -1.01 -3.34 20.90
CA GLU A 200 -1.76 -2.48 21.81
C GLU A 200 -3.21 -2.27 21.36
N SER A 201 -3.47 -2.18 20.07
CA SER A 201 -4.82 -2.03 19.52
C SER A 201 -5.62 -3.34 19.49
N GLY A 202 -4.95 -4.49 19.66
CA GLY A 202 -5.58 -5.81 19.50
C GLY A 202 -5.75 -6.25 18.05
N ALA A 203 -5.26 -5.48 17.08
CA ALA A 203 -5.30 -5.84 15.66
C ALA A 203 -4.34 -7.00 15.33
N ALA A 204 -3.33 -7.24 16.16
CA ALA A 204 -2.27 -8.22 15.90
C ALA A 204 -2.81 -9.60 15.51
N ASP A 205 -3.88 -10.10 16.13
CA ASP A 205 -4.43 -11.44 15.89
C ASP A 205 -4.94 -11.64 14.45
N HIS A 206 -5.26 -10.55 13.75
CA HIS A 206 -5.77 -10.57 12.37
C HIS A 206 -4.74 -10.09 11.34
N VAL A 207 -3.51 -9.81 11.78
CA VAL A 207 -2.43 -9.29 10.94
C VAL A 207 -1.32 -10.31 10.76
N THR A 208 -0.98 -10.64 9.54
CA THR A 208 0.29 -11.32 9.20
C THR A 208 1.29 -10.24 8.82
N MET A 209 2.40 -10.13 9.54
CA MET A 209 3.40 -9.09 9.34
C MET A 209 4.71 -9.66 8.76
N PHE A 210 5.20 -9.04 7.68
CA PHE A 210 6.52 -9.28 7.11
C PHE A 210 7.39 -8.04 7.28
N VAL A 211 8.59 -8.21 7.81
CA VAL A 211 9.50 -7.08 8.09
C VAL A 211 10.85 -7.32 7.44
N ASN A 212 11.24 -6.42 6.55
CA ASN A 212 12.60 -6.27 6.06
C ASN A 212 13.15 -4.93 6.57
N LEU A 213 14.20 -4.97 7.35
CA LEU A 213 14.84 -3.77 7.91
C LEU A 213 15.76 -3.11 6.88
N ALA A 214 16.08 -1.84 7.12
CA ALA A 214 16.96 -1.07 6.25
C ALA A 214 18.39 -1.64 6.14
N ASN A 215 18.84 -2.32 7.19
CA ASN A 215 20.14 -2.99 7.24
C ASN A 215 20.12 -4.47 6.82
N ASP A 216 18.95 -5.01 6.51
CA ASP A 216 18.84 -6.36 5.95
C ASP A 216 19.30 -6.38 4.48
N PRO A 217 19.70 -7.55 3.96
CA PRO A 217 20.13 -7.68 2.58
C PRO A 217 19.10 -7.17 1.58
N VAL A 218 19.59 -6.48 0.56
CA VAL A 218 18.75 -5.83 -0.47
C VAL A 218 17.83 -6.82 -1.19
N ILE A 219 18.29 -8.05 -1.37
CA ILE A 219 17.55 -9.10 -2.09
C ILE A 219 16.31 -9.53 -1.30
N GLU A 220 16.40 -9.59 0.02
CA GLU A 220 15.24 -9.90 0.86
C GLU A 220 14.12 -8.90 0.62
N ARG A 221 14.47 -7.61 0.41
CA ARG A 221 13.51 -6.54 0.13
C ARG A 221 12.70 -6.78 -1.14
N LEU A 222 13.31 -7.41 -2.16
CA LEU A 222 12.62 -7.77 -3.40
C LEU A 222 11.69 -8.98 -3.23
N ILE A 223 11.95 -9.82 -2.26
CA ILE A 223 11.18 -11.03 -1.98
C ILE A 223 9.99 -10.75 -1.06
N THR A 224 10.18 -9.87 -0.09
CA THR A 224 9.20 -9.56 0.96
C THR A 224 7.78 -9.31 0.44
N PRO A 225 7.53 -8.44 -0.56
CA PRO A 225 6.17 -8.20 -1.06
C PRO A 225 5.60 -9.42 -1.79
N LYS A 226 6.45 -10.23 -2.43
CA LYS A 226 6.03 -11.47 -3.10
C LYS A 226 5.55 -12.52 -2.09
N LEU A 227 6.27 -12.67 -0.98
CA LEU A 227 5.85 -13.53 0.13
C LEU A 227 4.52 -13.08 0.72
N ALA A 228 4.41 -11.80 1.06
CA ALA A 228 3.20 -11.21 1.62
C ALA A 228 1.98 -11.46 0.73
N LEU A 229 2.11 -11.22 -0.57
CA LEU A 229 1.04 -11.44 -1.54
C LEU A 229 0.71 -12.94 -1.72
N THR A 230 1.69 -13.84 -1.64
CA THR A 230 1.43 -15.29 -1.73
C THR A 230 0.60 -15.77 -0.54
N VAL A 231 0.89 -15.26 0.66
CA VAL A 231 0.08 -15.54 1.85
C VAL A 231 -1.32 -14.93 1.71
N ALA A 232 -1.42 -13.68 1.24
CA ALA A 232 -2.70 -13.02 1.01
C ALA A 232 -3.57 -13.77 -0.01
N GLU A 233 -3.00 -14.22 -1.13
CA GLU A 233 -3.70 -15.02 -2.14
C GLU A 233 -4.19 -16.37 -1.57
N TYR A 234 -3.38 -17.04 -0.77
CA TYR A 234 -3.80 -18.28 -0.12
C TYR A 234 -4.99 -18.05 0.82
N LEU A 235 -4.89 -17.06 1.70
CA LEU A 235 -5.98 -16.72 2.62
C LEU A 235 -7.25 -16.27 1.88
N ALA A 236 -7.09 -15.48 0.81
CA ALA A 236 -8.23 -15.01 0.03
C ALA A 236 -8.87 -16.09 -0.83
N PHE A 237 -8.09 -16.78 -1.65
CA PHE A 237 -8.65 -17.63 -2.70
C PHE A 237 -8.80 -19.10 -2.31
N GLU A 238 -8.11 -19.56 -1.25
CA GLU A 238 -8.27 -20.93 -0.74
C GLU A 238 -9.03 -20.99 0.59
N LYS A 239 -9.05 -19.91 1.36
CA LYS A 239 -9.76 -19.83 2.66
C LYS A 239 -10.97 -18.87 2.62
N SER A 240 -11.28 -18.30 1.46
CA SER A 240 -12.42 -17.40 1.26
C SER A 240 -12.44 -16.20 2.21
N MET A 241 -11.26 -15.60 2.44
CA MET A 241 -11.11 -14.42 3.27
C MET A 241 -11.01 -13.15 2.43
N HIS A 242 -11.39 -12.02 3.00
CA HIS A 242 -11.14 -10.71 2.41
C HIS A 242 -9.88 -10.13 3.00
N ILE A 243 -8.82 -10.07 2.20
CA ILE A 243 -7.49 -9.69 2.67
C ILE A 243 -7.13 -8.29 2.17
N LEU A 244 -6.84 -7.39 3.12
CA LEU A 244 -6.22 -6.10 2.84
C LEU A 244 -4.70 -6.25 2.95
N VAL A 245 -3.99 -5.96 1.87
CA VAL A 245 -2.52 -5.99 1.82
C VAL A 245 -1.99 -4.57 1.86
N ILE A 246 -1.16 -4.25 2.84
CA ILE A 246 -0.45 -2.97 2.92
C ILE A 246 1.03 -3.22 2.67
N LEU A 247 1.57 -2.54 1.66
CA LEU A 247 2.97 -2.64 1.25
C LEU A 247 3.68 -1.30 1.47
N THR A 248 4.55 -1.20 2.46
CA THR A 248 5.34 0.00 2.77
C THR A 248 6.83 -0.33 2.88
N ASP A 249 7.79 0.30 2.23
CA ASP A 249 7.69 1.38 1.27
C ASP A 249 8.06 0.85 -0.13
N MET A 250 7.22 1.09 -1.11
CA MET A 250 7.45 0.64 -2.48
C MET A 250 8.59 1.40 -3.16
N THR A 251 8.96 2.57 -2.66
CA THR A 251 10.17 3.28 -3.10
C THR A 251 11.42 2.53 -2.66
N SER A 252 11.46 2.00 -1.43
CA SER A 252 12.56 1.16 -0.95
C SER A 252 12.69 -0.12 -1.79
N PHE A 253 11.57 -0.72 -2.21
CA PHE A 253 11.55 -1.85 -3.14
C PHE A 253 12.16 -1.49 -4.50
N ALA A 254 11.77 -0.36 -5.08
CA ALA A 254 12.31 0.09 -6.38
C ALA A 254 13.79 0.46 -6.28
N GLU A 255 14.24 1.07 -5.18
CA GLU A 255 15.66 1.36 -4.91
C GLU A 255 16.49 0.06 -4.78
N ALA A 256 15.94 -0.95 -4.11
CA ALA A 256 16.59 -2.27 -4.06
C ALA A 256 16.75 -2.87 -5.47
N MET A 257 15.77 -2.71 -6.33
CA MET A 257 15.83 -3.16 -7.71
C MET A 257 16.89 -2.41 -8.51
N ARG A 258 17.01 -1.09 -8.32
CA ARG A 258 18.05 -0.26 -8.93
C ARG A 258 19.45 -0.70 -8.49
N GLU A 259 19.65 -0.99 -7.21
CA GLU A 259 20.93 -1.45 -6.67
C GLU A 259 21.33 -2.80 -7.26
N VAL A 260 20.39 -3.75 -7.31
CA VAL A 260 20.64 -5.08 -7.90
C VAL A 260 20.93 -5.00 -9.39
N SER A 261 20.17 -4.22 -10.14
CA SER A 261 20.39 -3.99 -11.58
C SER A 261 21.77 -3.37 -11.84
N SER A 262 22.17 -2.39 -11.03
CA SER A 262 23.49 -1.77 -11.10
C SER A 262 24.60 -2.79 -10.81
N SER A 263 24.42 -3.65 -9.81
CA SER A 263 25.40 -4.70 -9.47
C SER A 263 25.60 -5.74 -10.60
N LYS A 264 24.57 -5.97 -11.41
CA LYS A 264 24.63 -6.82 -12.60
C LYS A 264 25.25 -6.12 -13.82
N GLY A 265 25.49 -4.81 -13.75
CA GLY A 265 25.98 -4.02 -14.86
C GLY A 265 24.94 -3.83 -15.99
N GLU A 266 23.65 -3.93 -15.66
CA GLU A 266 22.56 -3.69 -16.61
C GLU A 266 22.52 -2.22 -17.04
N ILE A 267 22.13 -1.97 -18.30
CA ILE A 267 22.01 -0.60 -18.82
C ILE A 267 20.83 0.09 -18.12
N PRO A 268 21.08 1.18 -17.39
CA PRO A 268 20.01 1.88 -16.67
C PRO A 268 19.06 2.60 -17.63
N SER A 269 17.79 2.65 -17.26
CA SER A 269 16.75 3.44 -17.88
C SER A 269 16.59 4.79 -17.16
N ARG A 270 15.38 5.37 -17.17
CA ARG A 270 15.05 6.67 -16.57
C ARG A 270 15.44 6.74 -15.09
N LYS A 271 16.19 7.77 -14.69
CA LYS A 271 16.70 8.02 -13.33
C LYS A 271 17.50 6.85 -12.71
N GLY A 272 18.10 5.99 -13.55
CA GLY A 272 18.95 4.89 -13.09
C GLY A 272 18.20 3.60 -12.71
N TYR A 273 16.89 3.55 -12.86
CA TYR A 273 16.10 2.33 -12.62
C TYR A 273 16.25 1.35 -13.79
N PRO A 274 16.07 0.03 -13.55
CA PRO A 274 16.08 -0.95 -14.63
C PRO A 274 14.90 -0.75 -15.58
N GLY A 275 15.08 -1.10 -16.86
CA GLY A 275 14.04 -0.98 -17.87
C GLY A 275 12.76 -1.78 -17.57
N TYR A 276 12.88 -2.82 -16.75
CA TYR A 276 11.77 -3.69 -16.34
C TYR A 276 11.08 -3.26 -15.03
N LEU A 277 11.35 -2.07 -14.49
CA LEU A 277 10.71 -1.57 -13.27
C LEU A 277 9.18 -1.61 -13.37
N TYR A 278 8.61 -1.22 -14.52
CA TYR A 278 7.17 -1.28 -14.75
C TYR A 278 6.61 -2.70 -14.62
N SER A 279 7.25 -3.67 -15.25
CA SER A 279 6.82 -5.07 -15.24
C SER A 279 6.87 -5.69 -13.84
N GLU A 280 7.89 -5.35 -13.05
CA GLU A 280 7.99 -5.83 -11.66
C GLU A 280 6.96 -5.20 -10.73
N LEU A 281 6.70 -3.89 -10.86
CA LEU A 281 5.61 -3.23 -10.13
C LEU A 281 4.25 -3.80 -10.54
N ALA A 282 4.03 -4.00 -11.85
CA ALA A 282 2.80 -4.61 -12.35
C ALA A 282 2.62 -6.04 -11.83
N ALA A 283 3.68 -6.84 -11.80
CA ALA A 283 3.64 -8.21 -11.27
C ALA A 283 3.21 -8.27 -9.77
N ILE A 284 3.51 -7.22 -9.00
CA ILE A 284 3.07 -7.10 -7.62
C ILE A 284 1.63 -6.59 -7.56
N TYR A 285 1.32 -5.48 -8.20
CA TYR A 285 0.01 -4.82 -8.07
C TYR A 285 -1.12 -5.61 -8.72
N GLU A 286 -0.86 -6.30 -9.83
CA GLU A 286 -1.88 -7.12 -10.54
C GLU A 286 -2.29 -8.39 -9.77
N ARG A 287 -1.69 -8.67 -8.62
CA ARG A 287 -2.12 -9.75 -7.71
C ARG A 287 -3.35 -9.36 -6.86
N ALA A 288 -3.75 -8.09 -6.85
CA ALA A 288 -5.02 -7.66 -6.27
C ALA A 288 -6.20 -8.02 -7.18
N GLY A 289 -7.35 -8.32 -6.59
CA GLY A 289 -8.59 -8.55 -7.33
C GLY A 289 -9.58 -9.47 -6.62
N ILE A 290 -10.69 -9.69 -7.31
CA ILE A 290 -11.74 -10.66 -6.96
C ILE A 290 -11.79 -11.65 -8.11
N VAL A 291 -11.98 -12.95 -7.80
CA VAL A 291 -12.04 -14.03 -8.78
C VAL A 291 -13.44 -14.63 -8.79
N GLU A 292 -14.04 -14.79 -9.97
CA GLU A 292 -15.37 -15.35 -10.15
C GLU A 292 -15.50 -16.74 -9.50
N GLY A 293 -16.54 -16.92 -8.72
CA GLY A 293 -16.82 -18.17 -8.01
C GLY A 293 -15.98 -18.42 -6.75
N ILE A 294 -15.18 -17.45 -6.33
CA ILE A 294 -14.43 -17.50 -5.07
C ILE A 294 -14.91 -16.38 -4.15
N ASP A 295 -15.37 -16.77 -2.97
CA ASP A 295 -15.81 -15.81 -1.95
C ASP A 295 -14.60 -15.32 -1.14
N GLY A 296 -13.78 -14.52 -1.78
CA GLY A 296 -12.56 -13.96 -1.19
C GLY A 296 -12.00 -12.86 -2.10
N SER A 297 -11.16 -11.99 -1.53
CA SER A 297 -10.59 -10.88 -2.29
C SER A 297 -9.23 -10.47 -1.77
N VAL A 298 -8.38 -9.96 -2.66
CA VAL A 298 -7.13 -9.30 -2.30
C VAL A 298 -7.26 -7.83 -2.69
N THR A 299 -7.21 -6.93 -1.71
CA THR A 299 -7.17 -5.48 -1.87
C THR A 299 -5.79 -4.98 -1.50
N GLN A 300 -5.22 -4.03 -2.24
CA GLN A 300 -3.88 -3.52 -1.95
C GLN A 300 -3.87 -2.02 -1.68
N ILE A 301 -3.14 -1.62 -0.65
CA ILE A 301 -2.69 -0.25 -0.39
C ILE A 301 -1.17 -0.22 -0.47
N PRO A 302 -0.59 -0.03 -1.65
CA PRO A 302 0.84 0.24 -1.77
C PRO A 302 1.13 1.65 -1.26
N ILE A 303 2.11 1.80 -0.37
CA ILE A 303 2.59 3.10 0.10
C ILE A 303 3.95 3.36 -0.51
N LEU A 304 4.13 4.53 -1.08
CA LEU A 304 5.40 4.95 -1.65
C LEU A 304 5.77 6.36 -1.20
N THR A 305 7.07 6.60 -1.08
CA THR A 305 7.63 7.91 -0.77
C THR A 305 8.15 8.56 -2.04
N MET A 306 7.57 9.71 -2.42
CA MET A 306 8.00 10.47 -3.59
C MET A 306 9.32 11.19 -3.30
N PRO A 307 10.42 10.89 -4.02
CA PRO A 307 11.65 11.67 -3.90
C PRO A 307 11.42 13.15 -4.26
N ASN A 308 11.77 14.05 -3.35
CA ASN A 308 11.55 15.50 -3.46
C ASN A 308 10.08 15.92 -3.65
N ASP A 309 9.14 15.12 -3.16
CA ASP A 309 7.69 15.31 -3.36
C ASP A 309 7.28 15.38 -4.86
N ASP A 310 8.11 14.81 -5.76
CA ASP A 310 7.92 14.83 -7.20
C ASP A 310 7.02 13.67 -7.67
N ILE A 311 5.75 13.96 -7.91
CA ILE A 311 4.78 13.00 -8.43
C ILE A 311 5.12 12.50 -9.85
N THR A 312 5.98 13.21 -10.60
CA THR A 312 6.44 12.82 -11.94
C THR A 312 7.66 11.89 -11.90
N HIS A 313 8.14 11.56 -10.70
CA HIS A 313 9.21 10.59 -10.52
C HIS A 313 8.77 9.19 -11.04
N PRO A 314 9.67 8.36 -11.62
CA PRO A 314 9.29 7.07 -12.20
C PRO A 314 8.45 6.17 -11.31
N ILE A 315 8.69 6.16 -10.00
CA ILE A 315 7.98 5.27 -9.08
C ILE A 315 6.49 5.65 -8.94
N PRO A 316 6.11 6.89 -8.54
CA PRO A 316 4.70 7.28 -8.50
C PRO A 316 4.06 7.31 -9.90
N ASP A 317 4.79 7.76 -10.93
CA ASP A 317 4.29 7.82 -12.30
C ASP A 317 3.87 6.43 -12.80
N LEU A 318 4.76 5.43 -12.72
CA LEU A 318 4.46 4.06 -13.13
C LEU A 318 3.37 3.41 -12.24
N THR A 319 3.41 3.65 -10.94
CA THR A 319 2.38 3.15 -10.01
C THR A 319 1.01 3.69 -10.38
N GLY A 320 0.90 4.99 -10.70
CA GLY A 320 -0.35 5.62 -11.12
C GLY A 320 -0.95 5.04 -12.41
N TYR A 321 -0.10 4.53 -13.33
CA TYR A 321 -0.57 3.85 -14.55
C TYR A 321 -1.13 2.45 -14.28
N ILE A 322 -0.58 1.73 -13.29
CA ILE A 322 -0.97 0.34 -13.00
C ILE A 322 -2.20 0.28 -12.08
N THR A 323 -2.37 1.26 -11.21
CA THR A 323 -3.38 1.26 -10.15
C THR A 323 -4.67 2.01 -10.52
N GLU A 324 -5.72 1.84 -9.72
CA GLU A 324 -7.04 2.45 -9.98
C GLU A 324 -7.25 3.77 -9.22
N GLY A 325 -6.21 4.57 -9.06
CA GLY A 325 -6.26 5.87 -8.40
C GLY A 325 -5.04 6.10 -7.53
N GLN A 326 -5.10 7.11 -6.68
CA GLN A 326 -4.08 7.41 -5.66
C GLN A 326 -4.65 8.28 -4.55
N ILE A 327 -4.08 8.17 -3.37
CA ILE A 327 -4.24 9.09 -2.24
C ILE A 327 -2.92 9.84 -2.10
N VAL A 328 -2.93 11.15 -2.13
CA VAL A 328 -1.72 11.99 -2.06
C VAL A 328 -1.66 12.69 -0.72
N LEU A 329 -0.53 12.59 -0.02
CA LEU A 329 -0.27 13.34 1.20
C LEU A 329 0.42 14.67 0.89
N ASP A 330 0.04 15.73 1.60
CA ASP A 330 0.51 17.11 1.37
C ASP A 330 1.29 17.66 2.57
N ARG A 331 2.46 18.18 2.29
CA ARG A 331 3.33 18.78 3.30
C ARG A 331 2.77 20.11 3.83
N THR A 332 2.00 20.83 3.05
CA THR A 332 1.38 22.10 3.46
C THR A 332 0.34 21.84 4.55
N LEU A 333 -0.52 20.84 4.36
CA LEU A 333 -1.51 20.43 5.36
C LEU A 333 -0.84 19.93 6.64
N GLN A 334 0.24 19.16 6.52
CA GLN A 334 1.03 18.73 7.69
C GLN A 334 1.62 19.95 8.44
N GLY A 335 2.14 20.95 7.70
CA GLY A 335 2.65 22.20 8.28
C GLY A 335 1.58 23.00 9.04
N GLN A 336 0.31 22.83 8.70
CA GLN A 336 -0.86 23.39 9.37
C GLN A 336 -1.37 22.48 10.51
N SER A 337 -0.66 21.40 10.85
CA SER A 337 -1.04 20.42 11.87
C SER A 337 -2.34 19.65 11.54
N VAL A 338 -2.69 19.51 10.26
CA VAL A 338 -3.80 18.69 9.81
C VAL A 338 -3.32 17.25 9.67
N TYR A 339 -3.97 16.32 10.35
CA TYR A 339 -3.73 14.88 10.25
C TYR A 339 -5.05 14.12 10.03
N PRO A 340 -5.07 13.13 9.10
CA PRO A 340 -4.03 12.84 8.11
C PRO A 340 -3.95 13.94 7.04
N PRO A 341 -2.76 14.31 6.57
CA PRO A 341 -2.61 15.42 5.61
C PRO A 341 -2.95 15.00 4.18
N VAL A 342 -4.18 14.53 3.96
CA VAL A 342 -4.65 14.06 2.64
C VAL A 342 -4.98 15.25 1.75
N SER A 343 -4.26 15.38 0.64
CA SER A 343 -4.55 16.36 -0.41
C SER A 343 -5.69 15.86 -1.28
N VAL A 344 -6.84 16.49 -1.17
CA VAL A 344 -8.09 16.02 -1.81
C VAL A 344 -8.04 16.16 -3.33
N LEU A 345 -7.53 17.30 -3.85
CA LEU A 345 -7.62 17.60 -5.29
C LEU A 345 -6.83 16.63 -6.19
N PRO A 346 -5.59 16.21 -5.87
CA PRO A 346 -4.85 15.23 -6.66
C PRO A 346 -5.20 13.78 -6.32
N SER A 347 -6.01 13.55 -5.28
CA SER A 347 -6.42 12.22 -4.84
C SER A 347 -7.68 11.78 -5.57
N LEU A 348 -7.74 10.51 -5.96
CA LEU A 348 -8.93 9.94 -6.60
C LEU A 348 -8.97 8.42 -6.45
N SER A 349 -10.18 7.86 -6.41
CA SER A 349 -10.43 6.42 -6.56
C SER A 349 -11.35 6.22 -7.77
N ARG A 350 -10.84 5.57 -8.82
CA ARG A 350 -11.58 5.38 -10.08
C ARG A 350 -12.74 4.42 -9.95
N LEU A 351 -12.69 3.52 -8.97
CA LEU A 351 -13.72 2.51 -8.73
C LEU A 351 -14.78 2.95 -7.70
N MET A 352 -14.57 4.08 -7.03
CA MET A 352 -15.43 4.58 -5.97
C MET A 352 -16.91 4.58 -6.37
N LYS A 353 -17.24 5.12 -7.54
CA LYS A 353 -18.61 5.27 -8.04
C LYS A 353 -19.42 3.96 -8.13
N ASP A 354 -18.72 2.82 -8.25
CA ASP A 354 -19.33 1.52 -8.42
C ASP A 354 -19.48 0.73 -7.10
N GLY A 355 -18.93 1.27 -6.01
CA GLY A 355 -18.94 0.65 -4.68
C GLY A 355 -19.53 1.52 -3.57
N ILE A 356 -20.13 2.67 -3.91
CA ILE A 356 -20.81 3.57 -2.97
C ILE A 356 -22.25 3.85 -3.42
N GLY A 357 -23.04 4.48 -2.54
CA GLY A 357 -24.43 4.81 -2.79
C GLY A 357 -25.40 3.79 -2.19
N GLU A 358 -26.63 3.77 -2.71
CA GLU A 358 -27.69 2.90 -2.19
C GLU A 358 -27.30 1.42 -2.24
N GLY A 359 -27.42 0.74 -1.12
CA GLY A 359 -27.03 -0.68 -0.98
C GLY A 359 -25.57 -0.93 -0.55
N TYR A 360 -24.70 0.08 -0.59
CA TYR A 360 -23.30 -0.02 -0.16
C TYR A 360 -22.97 0.94 0.98
N THR A 361 -23.25 2.24 0.77
CA THR A 361 -23.07 3.28 1.78
C THR A 361 -24.41 4.00 2.01
N ARG A 362 -24.49 5.29 1.70
CA ARG A 362 -25.73 6.07 1.76
C ARG A 362 -26.02 6.69 0.38
N LYS A 363 -27.30 6.81 0.01
CA LYS A 363 -27.73 7.25 -1.34
C LYS A 363 -27.15 8.59 -1.79
N ASP A 364 -26.84 9.50 -0.85
CA ASP A 364 -26.30 10.85 -1.11
C ASP A 364 -24.76 10.88 -1.20
N HIS A 365 -24.08 9.75 -0.96
CA HIS A 365 -22.61 9.74 -0.85
C HIS A 365 -21.91 10.32 -2.08
N GLN A 366 -22.30 9.89 -3.29
CA GLN A 366 -21.67 10.37 -4.52
C GLN A 366 -21.84 11.89 -4.72
N ASP A 367 -23.03 12.39 -4.41
CA ASP A 367 -23.37 13.81 -4.55
C ASP A 367 -22.57 14.65 -3.54
N VAL A 368 -22.53 14.22 -2.28
CA VAL A 368 -21.76 14.88 -1.22
C VAL A 368 -20.27 14.90 -1.57
N ALA A 369 -19.71 13.79 -2.00
CA ALA A 369 -18.30 13.72 -2.39
C ALA A 369 -17.97 14.67 -3.55
N ASN A 370 -18.77 14.66 -4.61
CA ASN A 370 -18.60 15.55 -5.77
C ASN A 370 -18.73 17.03 -5.37
N GLN A 371 -19.67 17.35 -4.48
CA GLN A 371 -19.89 18.73 -4.04
C GLN A 371 -18.75 19.22 -3.15
N LEU A 372 -18.32 18.42 -2.17
CA LEU A 372 -17.17 18.76 -1.32
C LEU A 372 -15.91 19.00 -2.14
N PHE A 373 -15.65 18.13 -3.11
CA PHE A 373 -14.51 18.29 -4.02
C PHE A 373 -14.61 19.60 -4.84
N SER A 374 -15.79 19.87 -5.41
CA SER A 374 -16.02 21.10 -6.19
C SER A 374 -15.87 22.36 -5.33
N CYS A 375 -16.43 22.38 -4.12
CA CYS A 375 -16.32 23.50 -3.20
C CYS A 375 -14.87 23.70 -2.77
N TYR A 376 -14.13 22.63 -2.47
CA TYR A 376 -12.73 22.73 -2.07
C TYR A 376 -11.83 23.23 -3.21
N ALA A 377 -12.14 22.92 -4.47
CA ALA A 377 -11.46 23.50 -5.63
C ALA A 377 -11.65 25.02 -5.67
N LYS A 378 -12.89 25.53 -5.45
CA LYS A 378 -13.18 26.96 -5.37
C LYS A 378 -12.47 27.68 -4.21
N VAL A 379 -12.17 26.97 -3.10
CA VAL A 379 -11.32 27.51 -2.02
C VAL A 379 -9.93 27.86 -2.54
N GLY A 380 -9.35 27.04 -3.40
CA GLY A 380 -8.07 27.33 -4.04
C GLY A 380 -8.10 28.63 -4.84
N ASP A 381 -9.17 28.84 -5.62
CA ASP A 381 -9.37 30.06 -6.41
C ASP A 381 -9.53 31.29 -5.50
N ALA A 382 -10.34 31.17 -4.43
CA ALA A 382 -10.53 32.26 -3.45
C ALA A 382 -9.22 32.63 -2.73
N ARG A 383 -8.40 31.63 -2.34
CA ARG A 383 -7.07 31.87 -1.74
C ARG A 383 -6.10 32.56 -2.71
N ALA A 384 -6.10 32.13 -3.97
CA ALA A 384 -5.27 32.75 -4.99
C ALA A 384 -5.69 34.22 -5.20
N LEU A 385 -6.99 34.51 -5.26
CA LEU A 385 -7.50 35.86 -5.37
C LEU A 385 -7.15 36.72 -4.13
N ALA A 386 -7.35 36.18 -2.93
CA ALA A 386 -6.99 36.83 -1.65
C ALA A 386 -5.51 37.23 -1.59
N SER A 387 -4.63 36.39 -2.13
CA SER A 387 -3.19 36.69 -2.17
C SER A 387 -2.81 37.87 -3.05
N VAL A 388 -3.67 38.24 -4.01
CA VAL A 388 -3.44 39.35 -4.97
C VAL A 388 -4.10 40.63 -4.51
N ILE A 389 -5.37 40.60 -4.07
CA ILE A 389 -6.15 41.79 -3.75
C ILE A 389 -6.35 42.04 -2.25
N GLY A 390 -6.03 41.04 -1.41
CA GLY A 390 -6.31 41.06 0.04
C GLY A 390 -7.67 40.44 0.39
N GLU A 391 -7.77 39.91 1.58
CA GLU A 391 -9.02 39.22 2.05
C GLU A 391 -10.18 40.20 2.21
N ASP A 392 -9.90 41.45 2.58
CA ASP A 392 -10.92 42.47 2.80
C ASP A 392 -11.69 42.81 1.51
N GLU A 393 -11.02 42.78 0.38
CA GLU A 393 -11.58 43.09 -0.95
C GLU A 393 -12.30 41.93 -1.63
N LEU A 394 -12.30 40.74 -1.03
CA LEU A 394 -13.00 39.59 -1.56
C LEU A 394 -14.51 39.78 -1.55
N SER A 395 -15.18 39.15 -2.51
CA SER A 395 -16.64 39.07 -2.51
C SER A 395 -17.17 38.33 -1.29
N PRO A 396 -18.41 38.55 -0.87
CA PRO A 396 -19.00 37.84 0.26
C PRO A 396 -18.95 36.31 0.09
N ILE A 397 -19.12 35.80 -1.13
CA ILE A 397 -19.09 34.36 -1.41
C ILE A 397 -17.67 33.81 -1.33
N ASP A 398 -16.66 34.55 -1.80
CA ASP A 398 -15.26 34.11 -1.70
C ASP A 398 -14.82 34.06 -0.24
N LYS A 399 -15.25 35.02 0.60
CA LYS A 399 -15.03 34.95 2.05
C LYS A 399 -15.67 33.71 2.68
N GLN A 400 -16.88 33.32 2.26
CA GLN A 400 -17.53 32.09 2.73
C GLN A 400 -16.76 30.84 2.29
N TYR A 401 -16.18 30.82 1.07
CA TYR A 401 -15.30 29.74 0.63
C TYR A 401 -14.03 29.63 1.48
N LEU A 402 -13.43 30.75 1.90
CA LEU A 402 -12.28 30.69 2.82
C LEU A 402 -12.65 30.09 4.19
N ILE A 403 -13.82 30.45 4.73
CA ILE A 403 -14.34 29.89 5.99
C ILE A 403 -14.61 28.38 5.81
N PHE A 404 -15.29 28.01 4.73
CA PHE A 404 -15.53 26.60 4.39
C PHE A 404 -14.22 25.81 4.26
N GLY A 405 -13.24 26.35 3.54
CA GLY A 405 -11.95 25.70 3.32
C GLY A 405 -11.20 25.41 4.62
N LYS A 406 -11.16 26.37 5.53
CA LYS A 406 -10.56 26.19 6.85
C LYS A 406 -11.29 25.12 7.66
N ALA A 407 -12.61 25.19 7.74
CA ALA A 407 -13.42 24.20 8.47
C ALA A 407 -13.31 22.80 7.85
N PHE A 408 -13.24 22.71 6.52
CA PHE A 408 -13.05 21.45 5.80
C PHE A 408 -11.69 20.80 6.10
N GLU A 409 -10.63 21.59 6.10
CA GLU A 409 -9.29 21.09 6.45
C GLU A 409 -9.20 20.66 7.92
N GLU A 410 -9.73 21.45 8.84
CA GLU A 410 -9.64 21.17 10.28
C GLU A 410 -10.58 20.07 10.75
N GLN A 411 -11.80 19.97 10.20
CA GLN A 411 -12.84 19.08 10.72
C GLN A 411 -13.07 17.84 9.86
N PHE A 412 -13.00 17.95 8.52
CA PHE A 412 -13.26 16.81 7.62
C PHE A 412 -11.98 16.04 7.30
N ILE A 413 -10.94 16.72 6.82
CA ILE A 413 -9.63 16.10 6.57
C ILE A 413 -8.95 15.81 7.90
N GLY A 414 -8.92 16.78 8.80
CA GLY A 414 -8.36 16.65 10.15
C GLY A 414 -9.15 15.66 11.00
N GLN A 415 -8.44 14.70 11.56
CA GLN A 415 -9.01 13.62 12.38
C GLN A 415 -7.96 13.15 13.38
N ASP A 416 -8.38 12.75 14.59
CA ASP A 416 -7.46 12.15 15.55
C ASP A 416 -6.92 10.81 15.03
N PRO A 417 -5.64 10.47 15.27
CA PRO A 417 -5.03 9.21 14.84
C PRO A 417 -5.74 7.93 15.31
N HIS A 418 -6.53 8.02 16.37
CA HIS A 418 -7.30 6.90 16.92
C HIS A 418 -8.81 7.03 16.70
N GLU A 419 -9.25 8.09 16.04
CA GLU A 419 -10.66 8.30 15.72
C GLU A 419 -11.08 7.43 14.55
N ASN A 420 -12.12 6.62 14.78
CA ASN A 420 -12.75 5.80 13.74
C ASN A 420 -14.13 6.39 13.41
N ARG A 421 -14.23 7.07 12.27
CA ARG A 421 -15.49 7.69 11.82
C ARG A 421 -16.25 6.73 10.93
N SER A 422 -17.52 6.46 11.27
CA SER A 422 -18.38 5.71 10.36
C SER A 422 -18.64 6.50 9.07
N ILE A 423 -19.03 5.80 8.00
CA ILE A 423 -19.40 6.47 6.74
C ILE A 423 -20.59 7.44 6.95
N THR A 424 -21.50 7.11 7.83
CA THR A 424 -22.63 7.98 8.17
C THR A 424 -22.17 9.25 8.86
N ASP A 425 -21.26 9.16 9.84
CA ASP A 425 -20.68 10.32 10.51
C ASP A 425 -19.90 11.19 9.53
N THR A 426 -19.11 10.58 8.66
CA THR A 426 -18.37 11.26 7.59
C THR A 426 -19.31 12.04 6.67
N LEU A 427 -20.39 11.44 6.20
CA LEU A 427 -21.35 12.12 5.32
C LEU A 427 -22.14 13.21 6.05
N ASN A 428 -22.51 12.98 7.30
CA ASN A 428 -23.15 14.00 8.13
C ASN A 428 -22.23 15.22 8.36
N LEU A 429 -20.95 14.96 8.61
CA LEU A 429 -19.94 16.01 8.72
C LEU A 429 -19.80 16.78 7.39
N GLY A 430 -19.79 16.07 6.26
CA GLY A 430 -19.83 16.69 4.94
C GLY A 430 -21.01 17.64 4.76
N TRP A 431 -22.22 17.21 5.12
CA TRP A 431 -23.41 18.07 5.08
C TRP A 431 -23.34 19.28 6.02
N LYS A 432 -22.83 19.09 7.23
CA LYS A 432 -22.61 20.18 8.17
C LYS A 432 -21.71 21.27 7.57
N LEU A 433 -20.65 20.87 6.89
CA LEU A 433 -19.72 21.81 6.24
C LEU A 433 -20.33 22.47 5.01
N LEU A 434 -21.06 21.71 4.18
CA LEU A 434 -21.78 22.27 3.03
C LEU A 434 -22.85 23.31 3.46
N GLY A 435 -23.39 23.16 4.67
CA GLY A 435 -24.30 24.15 5.27
C GLY A 435 -23.67 25.53 5.53
N LEU A 436 -22.32 25.65 5.52
CA LEU A 436 -21.63 26.95 5.59
C LEU A 436 -21.74 27.77 4.28
N LEU A 437 -22.12 27.10 3.18
CA LEU A 437 -22.29 27.73 1.88
C LEU A 437 -23.78 27.89 1.56
N PRO A 438 -24.17 28.94 0.80
CA PRO A 438 -25.56 29.08 0.38
C PRO A 438 -25.98 27.95 -0.55
N ARG A 439 -27.23 27.53 -0.46
CA ARG A 439 -27.82 26.45 -1.28
C ARG A 439 -27.54 26.60 -2.78
N THR A 440 -27.47 27.84 -3.27
CA THR A 440 -27.19 28.16 -4.67
C THR A 440 -25.83 27.73 -5.18
N GLU A 441 -24.87 27.52 -4.26
CA GLU A 441 -23.52 27.03 -4.58
C GLU A 441 -23.45 25.50 -4.68
N LEU A 442 -24.50 24.78 -4.25
CA LEU A 442 -24.53 23.31 -4.19
C LEU A 442 -25.14 22.72 -5.49
N ASP A 443 -24.48 22.99 -6.62
CA ASP A 443 -24.94 22.67 -7.97
C ASP A 443 -24.64 21.21 -8.42
N ARG A 444 -23.90 20.45 -7.60
CA ARG A 444 -23.53 19.04 -7.87
C ARG A 444 -24.45 18.03 -7.20
N ILE A 445 -25.45 18.48 -6.47
CA ILE A 445 -26.35 17.63 -5.70
C ILE A 445 -27.76 17.69 -6.29
N ASP A 446 -28.42 16.53 -6.40
CA ASP A 446 -29.81 16.46 -6.83
C ASP A 446 -30.72 17.26 -5.85
N THR A 447 -31.70 17.98 -6.41
CA THR A 447 -32.58 18.87 -5.63
C THR A 447 -33.33 18.11 -4.52
N LYS A 448 -33.73 16.84 -4.78
CA LYS A 448 -34.43 16.03 -3.78
C LYS A 448 -33.52 15.66 -2.60
N ILE A 449 -32.24 15.41 -2.87
CA ILE A 449 -31.24 15.14 -1.85
C ILE A 449 -30.95 16.41 -1.05
N LEU A 450 -30.87 17.57 -1.73
CA LEU A 450 -30.75 18.88 -1.04
C LEU A 450 -31.94 19.13 -0.11
N ASP A 451 -33.16 18.84 -0.57
CA ASP A 451 -34.37 19.05 0.26
C ASP A 451 -34.40 18.18 1.50
N GLU A 452 -33.74 17.02 1.46
CA GLU A 452 -33.72 16.04 2.55
C GLU A 452 -32.57 16.30 3.56
N TYR A 453 -31.39 16.70 3.09
CA TYR A 453 -30.19 16.72 3.93
C TYR A 453 -29.58 18.11 4.15
N TYR A 454 -29.90 19.11 3.30
CA TYR A 454 -29.31 20.42 3.44
C TYR A 454 -29.93 21.23 4.57
N HIS A 455 -29.10 21.63 5.53
CA HIS A 455 -29.45 22.57 6.58
C HIS A 455 -28.44 23.72 6.59
N PRO A 456 -28.84 24.98 6.37
CA PRO A 456 -27.92 26.11 6.47
C PRO A 456 -27.38 26.21 7.90
N ALA A 457 -26.08 26.50 8.02
CA ALA A 457 -25.48 26.79 9.31
C ALA A 457 -26.17 28.03 9.92
N GLN A 458 -26.65 27.90 11.16
CA GLN A 458 -27.18 29.06 11.88
C GLN A 458 -26.05 30.07 12.05
N THR A 459 -26.20 31.25 11.48
CA THR A 459 -25.34 32.40 11.79
C THR A 459 -25.58 32.76 13.27
N GLU A 460 -24.51 32.79 14.07
CA GLU A 460 -24.53 33.26 15.46
C GLU A 460 -24.90 34.78 15.49
N GLY A 461 -26.09 35.14 15.08
CA GLY A 461 -26.57 36.49 15.00
C GLY A 461 -28.06 36.65 15.22
N GLU A 462 -28.85 35.56 15.25
CA GLU A 462 -30.30 35.62 15.43
C GLU A 462 -30.82 35.12 16.79
N ALA A 463 -29.95 34.93 17.79
CA ALA A 463 -30.34 34.46 19.11
C ALA A 463 -30.71 35.59 20.11
N ASP A 464 -30.80 36.86 19.69
CA ASP A 464 -31.07 37.98 20.61
C ASP A 464 -32.27 38.84 20.22
N GLU A 465 -33.20 38.35 19.40
CA GLU A 465 -34.52 39.01 19.21
C GLU A 465 -35.67 37.97 19.23
N SER A 466 -35.99 37.48 20.43
CA SER A 466 -37.34 36.93 20.72
C SER A 466 -37.67 36.91 22.20
#